data_11b53a392f8059a6a176583f1bfe1342
#
_entry.id   11b53a392f8059a6a176583f1bfe1342
#
_cell.length_a   1.000
_cell.length_b   1.000
_cell.length_c   1.000
_cell.angle_alpha   90.00
_cell.angle_beta   90.00
_cell.angle_gamma   90.00
#
_symmetry.space_group_name_H-M   'P 1'
#
loop_
_entity.id
_entity.type
_entity.pdbx_description
1 polymer ?
#
loop_
_entity_poly.entity_id
_entity_poly.type
_entity_poly.pdbx_seq_one_letter_code
_entity_poly.pdbx_strand_id
1 'polypeptide(L)'
;MKFKKDLPPNALYVHIPFCARKCNYCDFNSVVSGAKTIDLYLSAIESELSALKGQYVFKTVFIGGGTPSVLTETQLEKLLCAVIRCISVSEVQEYTVEANPGTLTANKIRLLKQYGVNRISLGVQSFQDRQLKFLGRIH
;
A
#
# COMPACT_ATOMS: atom_id res chain seq x y z
N MET A 1 -11.56 17.67 21.48
CA MET A 1 -10.22 17.07 21.44
C MET A 1 -9.31 18.06 20.73
N LYS A 2 -8.36 18.72 21.43
CA LYS A 2 -7.41 19.65 20.80
C LYS A 2 -6.29 18.81 20.20
N PHE A 3 -6.20 18.73 18.88
CA PHE A 3 -5.01 18.17 18.22
C PHE A 3 -3.82 19.06 18.57
N LYS A 4 -2.75 18.47 19.10
CA LYS A 4 -1.48 19.17 19.29
C LYS A 4 -0.91 19.46 17.89
N LYS A 5 -0.99 20.71 17.47
CA LYS A 5 -0.58 21.20 16.15
C LYS A 5 0.95 21.18 15.91
N ASP A 6 1.74 20.83 16.93
CA ASP A 6 3.19 21.11 16.98
C ASP A 6 4.08 19.87 17.01
N LEU A 7 3.53 18.66 16.84
CA LEU A 7 4.36 17.46 16.73
C LEU A 7 4.65 17.18 15.23
N PRO A 8 5.92 16.91 14.88
CA PRO A 8 6.25 16.53 13.50
C PRO A 8 5.52 15.23 13.13
N PRO A 9 5.18 15.04 11.84
CA PRO A 9 4.60 13.80 11.36
C PRO A 9 5.49 12.61 11.72
N ASN A 10 4.92 11.57 12.32
CA ASN A 10 5.62 10.33 12.66
C ASN A 10 5.03 9.10 11.96
N ALA A 11 4.03 9.30 11.10
CA ALA A 11 3.38 8.27 10.29
C ALA A 11 3.41 8.67 8.82
N LEU A 12 3.75 7.71 7.96
CA LEU A 12 3.70 7.85 6.50
C LEU A 12 2.57 6.98 5.95
N TYR A 13 1.63 7.61 5.25
CA TYR A 13 0.62 6.91 4.45
C TYR A 13 0.91 7.08 2.97
N VAL A 14 1.00 5.96 2.25
CA VAL A 14 1.16 5.94 0.80
C VAL A 14 -0.10 5.35 0.17
N HIS A 15 -0.80 6.16 -0.61
CA HIS A 15 -2.03 5.73 -1.28
C HIS A 15 -1.73 5.07 -2.62
N ILE A 16 -2.25 3.87 -2.83
CA ILE A 16 -2.19 3.14 -4.12
C ILE A 16 -3.62 2.96 -4.61
N PRO A 17 -4.11 3.80 -5.53
CA PRO A 17 -5.52 3.82 -5.92
C PRO A 17 -5.94 2.69 -6.88
N PHE A 18 -5.14 1.67 -7.06
CA PHE A 18 -5.38 0.64 -8.07
C PHE A 18 -6.02 -0.61 -7.50
N CYS A 19 -7.03 -1.13 -8.20
CA CYS A 19 -7.68 -2.40 -7.93
C CYS A 19 -7.78 -3.24 -9.20
N ALA A 20 -7.80 -4.57 -9.05
CA ALA A 20 -8.13 -5.46 -10.15
C ALA A 20 -9.61 -5.34 -10.56
N ARG A 21 -10.49 -5.04 -9.58
CA ARG A 21 -11.91 -4.81 -9.76
C ARG A 21 -12.44 -3.89 -8.66
N LYS A 22 -13.42 -3.03 -8.97
CA LYS A 22 -14.15 -2.23 -7.97
C LYS A 22 -15.22 -3.12 -7.30
N CYS A 23 -15.19 -3.24 -5.99
CA CYS A 23 -16.19 -3.98 -5.22
C CYS A 23 -17.50 -3.18 -5.08
N ASN A 24 -18.66 -3.87 -4.97
CA ASN A 24 -19.98 -3.22 -4.97
C ASN A 24 -20.18 -2.25 -3.79
N TYR A 25 -19.49 -2.45 -2.68
CA TYR A 25 -19.63 -1.66 -1.45
C TYR A 25 -18.51 -0.60 -1.28
N CYS A 26 -17.51 -0.60 -2.18
CA CYS A 26 -16.28 0.17 -1.94
C CYS A 26 -16.45 1.63 -2.35
N ASP A 27 -16.30 2.52 -1.38
CA ASP A 27 -16.32 3.97 -1.57
C ASP A 27 -14.93 4.61 -1.52
N PHE A 28 -13.87 3.81 -1.42
CA PHE A 28 -12.51 4.31 -1.47
C PHE A 28 -12.19 4.93 -2.83
N ASN A 29 -11.30 5.94 -2.82
CA ASN A 29 -10.75 6.50 -4.03
C ASN A 29 -9.85 5.47 -4.71
N SER A 30 -10.46 4.65 -5.57
CA SER A 30 -9.78 3.56 -6.27
C SER A 30 -10.33 3.38 -7.67
N VAL A 31 -9.45 2.96 -8.59
CA VAL A 31 -9.74 2.77 -10.01
C VAL A 31 -9.13 1.47 -10.53
N VAL A 32 -9.69 0.95 -11.60
CA VAL A 32 -9.06 -0.10 -12.41
C VAL A 32 -8.28 0.60 -13.52
N SER A 33 -6.98 0.32 -13.63
CA SER A 33 -6.10 0.98 -14.60
C SER A 33 -5.11 0.03 -15.25
N GLY A 34 -4.66 0.39 -16.46
CA GLY A 34 -3.62 -0.33 -17.17
C GLY A 34 -2.21 -0.02 -16.63
N ALA A 35 -1.25 -0.87 -16.97
CA ALA A 35 0.13 -0.81 -16.49
C ALA A 35 0.79 0.58 -16.70
N LYS A 36 0.61 1.20 -17.86
CA LYS A 36 1.20 2.51 -18.17
C LYS A 36 0.77 3.61 -17.18
N THR A 37 -0.51 3.64 -16.80
CA THR A 37 -1.03 4.61 -15.82
C THR A 37 -0.44 4.33 -14.44
N ILE A 38 -0.33 3.06 -14.06
CA ILE A 38 0.29 2.65 -12.79
C ILE A 38 1.74 3.09 -12.74
N ASP A 39 2.51 2.87 -13.81
CA ASP A 39 3.94 3.23 -13.87
C ASP A 39 4.16 4.75 -13.76
N LEU A 40 3.30 5.54 -14.41
CA LEU A 40 3.33 7.01 -14.29
C LEU A 40 3.02 7.46 -12.85
N TYR A 41 2.01 6.87 -12.23
CA TYR A 41 1.64 7.16 -10.86
C TYR A 41 2.77 6.81 -9.88
N LEU A 42 3.40 5.64 -10.03
CA LEU A 42 4.53 5.24 -9.20
C LEU A 42 5.74 6.17 -9.36
N SER A 43 5.95 6.72 -10.55
CA SER A 43 7.00 7.72 -10.78
C SER A 43 6.70 9.05 -10.06
N ALA A 44 5.43 9.47 -10.01
CA ALA A 44 5.00 10.63 -9.25
C ALA A 44 5.18 10.41 -7.73
N ILE A 45 4.75 9.26 -7.21
CA ILE A 45 4.97 8.87 -5.81
C ILE A 45 6.46 8.87 -5.45
N GLU A 46 7.33 8.34 -6.31
CA GLU A 46 8.79 8.37 -6.08
C GLU A 46 9.30 9.81 -5.95
N SER A 47 8.81 10.73 -6.77
CA SER A 47 9.19 12.14 -6.68
C SER A 47 8.71 12.79 -5.39
N GLU A 48 7.46 12.54 -4.97
CA GLU A 48 6.91 13.06 -3.71
C GLU A 48 7.67 12.51 -2.50
N LEU A 49 7.94 11.21 -2.44
CA LEU A 49 8.70 10.60 -1.36
C LEU A 49 10.13 11.12 -1.30
N SER A 50 10.76 11.39 -2.45
CA SER A 50 12.10 11.96 -2.51
C SER A 50 12.16 13.36 -1.90
N ALA A 51 11.10 14.15 -2.03
CA ALA A 51 10.98 15.47 -1.42
C ALA A 51 10.88 15.40 0.11
N LEU A 52 10.39 14.30 0.68
CA LEU A 52 10.28 14.10 2.14
C LEU A 52 11.56 13.55 2.79
N LYS A 53 12.52 13.11 1.98
CA LYS A 53 13.74 12.45 2.48
C LYS A 53 14.49 13.33 3.48
N GLY A 54 14.74 12.76 4.67
CA GLY A 54 15.50 13.42 5.75
C GLY A 54 14.72 14.52 6.51
N GLN A 55 13.46 14.79 6.16
CA GLN A 55 12.65 15.80 6.85
C GLN A 55 11.96 15.24 8.11
N TYR A 56 11.65 13.95 8.13
CA TYR A 56 10.85 13.33 9.20
C TYR A 56 11.41 11.97 9.60
N VAL A 57 11.18 11.59 10.86
CA VAL A 57 11.43 10.24 11.38
C VAL A 57 10.08 9.53 11.53
N PHE A 58 9.78 8.64 10.61
CA PHE A 58 8.53 7.89 10.63
C PHE A 58 8.65 6.66 11.54
N LYS A 59 7.66 6.48 12.44
CA LYS A 59 7.53 5.30 13.32
C LYS A 59 6.58 4.28 12.73
N THR A 60 5.65 4.71 11.88
CA THR A 60 4.73 3.83 11.18
C THR A 60 4.68 4.17 9.70
N VAL A 61 4.59 3.14 8.87
CA VAL A 61 4.40 3.24 7.42
C VAL A 61 3.20 2.39 7.03
N PHE A 62 2.27 2.96 6.28
CA PHE A 62 1.09 2.26 5.80
C PHE A 62 0.93 2.49 4.29
N ILE A 63 0.99 1.41 3.51
CA ILE A 63 0.70 1.42 2.08
C ILE A 63 -0.69 0.80 1.89
N GLY A 64 -1.66 1.61 1.46
CA GLY A 64 -3.05 1.20 1.35
C GLY A 64 -3.81 1.91 0.26
N GLY A 65 -5.15 1.88 0.33
CA GLY A 65 -6.07 2.58 -0.56
C GLY A 65 -6.94 1.66 -1.39
N GLY A 66 -6.59 1.39 -2.64
CA GLY A 66 -7.24 0.38 -3.46
C GLY A 66 -6.77 -1.02 -3.06
N THR A 67 -5.75 -1.51 -3.72
CA THR A 67 -5.15 -2.82 -3.41
C THR A 67 -3.67 -2.79 -3.81
N PRO A 68 -2.74 -2.39 -2.95
CA PRO A 68 -1.32 -2.32 -3.28
C PRO A 68 -0.74 -3.62 -3.85
N SER A 69 -1.27 -4.76 -3.41
CA SER A 69 -0.82 -6.08 -3.86
C SER A 69 -1.22 -6.45 -5.31
N VAL A 70 -2.03 -5.63 -6.02
CA VAL A 70 -2.29 -5.85 -7.46
C VAL A 70 -1.12 -5.43 -8.33
N LEU A 71 -0.21 -4.60 -7.82
CA LEU A 71 1.02 -4.23 -8.52
C LEU A 71 1.80 -5.47 -8.94
N THR A 72 2.41 -5.44 -10.11
CA THR A 72 3.37 -6.47 -10.52
C THR A 72 4.55 -6.51 -9.55
N GLU A 73 5.35 -7.58 -9.57
CA GLU A 73 6.54 -7.68 -8.72
C GLU A 73 7.50 -6.50 -8.96
N THR A 74 7.73 -6.14 -10.21
CA THR A 74 8.58 -4.99 -10.58
C THR A 74 8.00 -3.65 -10.10
N GLN A 75 6.70 -3.44 -10.24
CA GLN A 75 6.02 -2.23 -9.77
C GLN A 75 6.03 -2.13 -8.25
N LEU A 76 5.78 -3.25 -7.55
CA LEU A 76 5.84 -3.31 -6.09
C LEU A 76 7.25 -3.02 -5.60
N GLU A 77 8.28 -3.61 -6.22
CA GLU A 77 9.67 -3.34 -5.89
C GLU A 77 10.03 -1.87 -6.08
N LYS A 78 9.64 -1.26 -7.20
CA LYS A 78 9.83 0.18 -7.45
C LYS A 78 9.23 1.02 -6.32
N LEU A 79 8.00 0.74 -5.91
CA LEU A 79 7.34 1.42 -4.80
C LEU A 79 8.10 1.26 -3.49
N LEU A 80 8.44 0.01 -3.13
CA LEU A 80 9.15 -0.29 -1.89
C LEU A 80 10.54 0.37 -1.84
N CYS A 81 11.28 0.37 -2.95
CA CYS A 81 12.53 1.11 -3.09
C CYS A 81 12.36 2.61 -2.83
N ALA A 82 11.31 3.23 -3.39
CA ALA A 82 11.04 4.65 -3.18
C ALA A 82 10.75 4.94 -1.70
N VAL A 83 9.95 4.09 -1.04
CA VAL A 83 9.63 4.22 0.39
C VAL A 83 10.87 4.10 1.26
N ILE A 84 11.69 3.06 1.10
CA ILE A 84 12.88 2.88 1.97
C ILE A 84 13.96 3.95 1.77
N ARG A 85 13.99 4.62 0.61
CA ARG A 85 14.87 5.78 0.41
C ARG A 85 14.39 7.02 1.17
N CYS A 86 13.11 7.10 1.50
CA CYS A 86 12.49 8.20 2.24
C CYS A 86 12.56 8.01 3.75
N ILE A 87 12.54 6.76 4.24
CA ILE A 87 12.45 6.42 5.66
C ILE A 87 13.76 5.84 6.20
N SER A 88 13.92 5.90 7.52
CA SER A 88 14.91 5.09 8.27
C SER A 88 14.24 3.78 8.71
N VAL A 89 14.45 2.68 8.00
CA VAL A 89 13.75 1.39 8.26
C VAL A 89 13.95 0.93 9.73
N SER A 90 15.12 1.16 10.33
CA SER A 90 15.41 0.83 11.72
C SER A 90 14.56 1.60 12.75
N GLU A 91 14.00 2.73 12.36
CA GLU A 91 13.14 3.55 13.22
C GLU A 91 11.66 3.18 13.10
N VAL A 92 11.29 2.40 12.07
CA VAL A 92 9.90 2.02 11.80
C VAL A 92 9.50 0.84 12.68
N GLN A 93 8.49 1.05 13.51
CA GLN A 93 7.91 0.02 14.38
C GLN A 93 6.89 -0.84 13.65
N GLU A 94 6.04 -0.22 12.81
CA GLU A 94 5.06 -0.92 11.98
C GLU A 94 5.17 -0.47 10.53
N TYR A 95 5.40 -1.42 9.63
CA TYR A 95 5.33 -1.22 8.19
C TYR A 95 4.27 -2.15 7.60
N THR A 96 3.10 -1.58 7.33
CA THR A 96 1.91 -2.30 6.86
C THR A 96 1.71 -2.12 5.37
N VAL A 97 1.33 -3.20 4.70
CA VAL A 97 0.85 -3.20 3.31
C VAL A 97 -0.51 -3.87 3.24
N GLU A 98 -1.48 -3.21 2.61
CA GLU A 98 -2.79 -3.81 2.32
C GLU A 98 -2.72 -4.76 1.12
N ALA A 99 -3.45 -5.85 1.24
CA ALA A 99 -3.54 -6.88 0.22
C ALA A 99 -4.94 -7.49 0.14
N ASN A 100 -5.25 -8.11 -1.01
CA ASN A 100 -6.42 -8.95 -1.16
C ASN A 100 -6.01 -10.42 -1.35
N PRO A 101 -6.83 -11.39 -0.92
CA PRO A 101 -6.62 -12.78 -1.25
C PRO A 101 -6.44 -12.98 -2.76
N GLY A 102 -5.54 -13.88 -3.15
CA GLY A 102 -5.21 -14.17 -4.55
C GLY A 102 -4.29 -13.15 -5.24
N THR A 103 -3.93 -12.02 -4.60
CA THR A 103 -3.03 -11.01 -5.20
C THR A 103 -1.59 -11.09 -4.72
N LEU A 104 -1.32 -11.87 -3.67
CA LEU A 104 0.01 -12.11 -3.12
C LEU A 104 0.59 -13.42 -3.64
N THR A 105 1.68 -13.34 -4.40
CA THR A 105 2.53 -14.50 -4.75
C THR A 105 3.59 -14.71 -3.67
N ALA A 106 4.20 -15.91 -3.64
CA ALA A 106 5.33 -16.18 -2.77
C ALA A 106 6.50 -15.20 -3.02
N ASN A 107 6.70 -14.77 -4.27
CA ASN A 107 7.72 -13.78 -4.61
C ASN A 107 7.39 -12.42 -4.02
N LYS A 108 6.14 -11.94 -4.15
CA LYS A 108 5.72 -10.68 -3.55
C LYS A 108 5.87 -10.70 -2.03
N ILE A 109 5.53 -11.80 -1.36
CA ILE A 109 5.70 -11.94 0.09
C ILE A 109 7.18 -11.83 0.48
N ARG A 110 8.09 -12.51 -0.26
CA ARG A 110 9.54 -12.40 -0.03
C ARG A 110 10.03 -10.98 -0.24
N LEU A 111 9.57 -10.33 -1.30
CA LEU A 111 9.90 -8.95 -1.61
C LEU A 111 9.47 -8.00 -0.49
N LEU A 112 8.21 -8.07 -0.04
CA LEU A 112 7.70 -7.27 1.07
C LEU A 112 8.58 -7.44 2.33
N LYS A 113 8.91 -8.68 2.68
CA LYS A 113 9.78 -8.97 3.83
C LYS A 113 11.19 -8.39 3.66
N GLN A 114 11.77 -8.52 2.46
CA GLN A 114 13.12 -7.99 2.15
C GLN A 114 13.19 -6.47 2.33
N TYR A 115 12.11 -5.75 2.03
CA TYR A 115 12.02 -4.31 2.17
C TYR A 115 11.52 -3.83 3.55
N GLY A 116 11.45 -4.72 4.54
CA GLY A 116 11.17 -4.40 5.93
C GLY A 116 9.69 -4.33 6.28
N VAL A 117 8.77 -4.72 5.39
CA VAL A 117 7.35 -4.86 5.71
C VAL A 117 7.19 -5.95 6.76
N ASN A 118 6.57 -5.60 7.89
CA ASN A 118 6.38 -6.49 9.04
C ASN A 118 4.91 -6.81 9.34
N ARG A 119 3.96 -6.18 8.61
CA ARG A 119 2.53 -6.44 8.74
C ARG A 119 1.84 -6.44 7.37
N ILE A 120 0.95 -7.39 7.14
CA ILE A 120 0.04 -7.43 5.99
C ILE A 120 -1.40 -7.31 6.50
N SER A 121 -2.15 -6.34 5.96
CA SER A 121 -3.58 -6.22 6.19
C SER A 121 -4.32 -6.88 5.04
N LEU A 122 -4.95 -8.02 5.29
CA LEU A 122 -5.58 -8.83 4.25
C LEU A 122 -7.10 -8.64 4.22
N GLY A 123 -7.62 -8.09 3.13
CA GLY A 123 -9.04 -7.83 2.92
C GLY A 123 -9.83 -9.07 2.54
N VAL A 124 -10.06 -9.99 3.46
CA VAL A 124 -10.80 -11.24 3.23
C VAL A 124 -12.30 -10.99 3.10
N GLN A 125 -12.87 -10.11 3.90
CA GLN A 125 -14.27 -9.69 4.00
C GLN A 125 -15.23 -10.79 4.46
N SER A 126 -15.16 -12.00 3.93
CA SER A 126 -15.96 -13.17 4.31
C SER A 126 -15.24 -14.47 3.94
N PHE A 127 -15.61 -15.57 4.60
CA PHE A 127 -15.25 -16.95 4.25
C PHE A 127 -16.40 -17.70 3.55
N GLN A 128 -17.47 -16.98 3.17
CA GLN A 128 -18.63 -17.56 2.49
C GLN A 128 -18.71 -17.02 1.05
N ASP A 129 -18.63 -17.89 0.06
CA ASP A 129 -18.64 -17.55 -1.37
C ASP A 129 -19.88 -16.72 -1.78
N ARG A 130 -21.05 -17.06 -1.19
CA ARG A 130 -22.29 -16.31 -1.45
C ARG A 130 -22.17 -14.83 -1.05
N GLN A 131 -21.54 -14.57 0.10
CA GLN A 131 -21.32 -13.21 0.60
C GLN A 131 -20.26 -12.50 -0.24
N LEU A 132 -19.16 -13.16 -0.58
CA LEU A 132 -18.12 -12.62 -1.45
C LEU A 132 -18.69 -12.23 -2.81
N LYS A 133 -19.52 -13.08 -3.40
CA LYS A 133 -20.20 -12.80 -4.67
C LYS A 133 -21.12 -11.58 -4.58
N PHE A 134 -21.90 -11.46 -3.50
CA PHE A 134 -22.78 -10.30 -3.25
C PHE A 134 -21.96 -9.01 -3.12
N LEU A 135 -20.82 -9.05 -2.43
CA LEU A 135 -19.89 -7.94 -2.27
C LEU A 135 -19.11 -7.60 -3.55
N GLY A 136 -19.23 -8.40 -4.61
CA GLY A 136 -18.47 -8.22 -5.85
C GLY A 136 -16.99 -8.58 -5.73
N ARG A 137 -16.63 -9.47 -4.78
CA ARG A 137 -15.26 -9.96 -4.61
C ARG A 137 -14.92 -11.03 -5.66
N ILE A 138 -13.62 -11.17 -5.96
CA ILE A 138 -13.09 -12.07 -7.01
C ILE A 138 -12.21 -13.19 -6.45
N HIS A 139 -12.26 -13.41 -5.16
CA HIS A 139 -11.55 -14.49 -4.46
C HIS A 139 -12.54 -15.33 -3.66
#